data_4e7a9a8db1d3c4a4654b793e619d28de
#
_entry.id   4e7a9a8db1d3c4a4654b793e619d28de
#
_cell.length_a   1.000
_cell.length_b   1.000
_cell.length_c   1.000
_cell.angle_alpha   90.00
_cell.angle_beta   90.00
_cell.angle_gamma   90.00
#
_symmetry.space_group_name_H-M   'P 1'
#
loop_
_entity.id
_entity.type
_entity.pdbx_description
1 polymer ?
#
loop_
_entity_poly.entity_id
_entity_poly.type
_entity_poly.pdbx_seq_one_letter_code
_entity_poly.pdbx_strand_id
1 'polypeptide(L)'
;MPVSKVSVIIPHWNGIDILADCLESLKKNTYPNIEIIVVDNASTDGSSEWISSHYPDIKLIRNNKNYGYAGGCNKGAEASSGEYLTFLNNDTIQNEDFIEHLADFLNLNPQVSAVQPKILNYYERNKFDYAGGCGGWLDILGFPFARGRLFLNVESDNSQYEKIRPIFWASGTALMIRKKDFDLLGGFDDAFFAHQEEIDLCWKIHLAGNQVWSIPKAV
;
A
#
# COMPACT_ATOMS: atom_id res chain seq x y z
N MET A 1 6.87 -17.72 -17.25
CA MET A 1 5.78 -16.77 -17.56
C MET A 1 6.39 -15.37 -17.58
N PRO A 2 5.89 -14.43 -18.36
CA PRO A 2 6.37 -13.06 -18.25
C PRO A 2 6.14 -12.55 -16.82
N VAL A 3 7.05 -11.71 -16.31
CA VAL A 3 6.94 -11.11 -14.99
C VAL A 3 5.83 -10.06 -15.01
N SER A 4 4.82 -10.22 -14.16
CA SER A 4 3.69 -9.28 -14.06
C SER A 4 4.16 -7.88 -13.72
N LYS A 5 3.63 -6.87 -14.39
CA LYS A 5 3.98 -5.48 -14.10
C LYS A 5 3.29 -5.00 -12.84
N VAL A 6 4.04 -4.31 -11.97
CA VAL A 6 3.54 -3.70 -10.73
C VAL A 6 3.61 -2.18 -10.86
N SER A 7 2.49 -1.50 -10.61
CA SER A 7 2.43 -0.06 -10.48
C SER A 7 2.43 0.32 -9.01
N VAL A 8 3.50 0.98 -8.56
CA VAL A 8 3.60 1.54 -7.20
C VAL A 8 3.04 2.95 -7.22
N ILE A 9 1.96 3.18 -6.48
CA ILE A 9 1.20 4.43 -6.44
C ILE A 9 1.42 5.08 -5.08
N ILE A 10 1.97 6.28 -5.08
CA ILE A 10 2.34 7.04 -3.89
C ILE A 10 1.56 8.36 -3.89
N PRO A 11 0.45 8.48 -3.16
CA PRO A 11 -0.17 9.78 -2.92
C PRO A 11 0.76 10.62 -2.04
N HIS A 12 0.98 11.88 -2.41
CA HIS A 12 1.89 12.77 -1.74
C HIS A 12 1.26 14.15 -1.53
N TRP A 13 1.50 14.73 -0.37
CA TRP A 13 1.14 16.11 -0.06
C TRP A 13 2.13 16.71 0.93
N ASN A 14 3.05 17.53 0.42
CA ASN A 14 4.16 18.14 1.15
C ASN A 14 5.11 17.12 1.83
N GLY A 15 6.32 17.54 2.15
CA GLY A 15 7.30 16.72 2.85
C GLY A 15 8.29 16.05 1.89
N ILE A 16 9.09 16.84 1.17
CA ILE A 16 10.10 16.38 0.21
C ILE A 16 11.05 15.33 0.83
N ASP A 17 11.56 15.59 2.05
CA ASP A 17 12.55 14.70 2.69
C ASP A 17 11.97 13.31 2.96
N ILE A 18 10.71 13.26 3.40
CA ILE A 18 10.00 11.99 3.68
C ILE A 18 9.81 11.20 2.39
N LEU A 19 9.35 11.87 1.33
CA LEU A 19 9.19 11.25 0.02
C LEU A 19 10.53 10.79 -0.57
N ALA A 20 11.60 11.55 -0.36
CA ALA A 20 12.93 11.19 -0.83
C ALA A 20 13.39 9.84 -0.27
N ASP A 21 13.25 9.62 1.03
CA ASP A 21 13.61 8.36 1.69
C ASP A 21 12.79 7.17 1.13
N CYS A 22 11.49 7.37 0.90
CA CYS A 22 10.62 6.38 0.29
C CYS A 22 11.10 6.02 -1.13
N LEU A 23 11.34 7.02 -1.99
CA LEU A 23 11.76 6.81 -3.37
C LEU A 23 13.17 6.18 -3.46
N GLU A 24 14.09 6.57 -2.59
CA GLU A 24 15.43 5.96 -2.53
C GLU A 24 15.39 4.48 -2.11
N SER A 25 14.44 4.10 -1.24
CA SER A 25 14.24 2.68 -0.91
C SER A 25 13.65 1.89 -2.07
N LEU A 26 12.70 2.47 -2.81
CA LEU A 26 12.11 1.85 -4.00
C LEU A 26 13.10 1.67 -5.15
N LYS A 27 14.08 2.57 -5.33
CA LYS A 27 15.15 2.40 -6.32
C LYS A 27 16.01 1.15 -6.09
N LYS A 28 16.09 0.68 -4.84
CA LYS A 28 16.85 -0.53 -4.49
C LYS A 28 16.04 -1.80 -4.72
N ASN A 29 14.75 -1.68 -5.07
CA ASN A 29 13.88 -2.83 -5.27
C ASN A 29 14.38 -3.72 -6.40
N THR A 30 14.41 -5.03 -6.16
CA THR A 30 14.94 -6.04 -7.08
C THR A 30 13.92 -6.55 -8.10
N TYR A 31 12.64 -6.24 -7.93
CA TYR A 31 11.60 -6.68 -8.85
C TYR A 31 11.74 -6.00 -10.22
N PRO A 32 11.86 -6.78 -11.33
CA PRO A 32 12.36 -6.23 -12.59
C PRO A 32 11.35 -5.43 -13.41
N ASN A 33 10.05 -5.48 -13.07
CA ASN A 33 8.99 -4.88 -13.90
C ASN A 33 8.07 -4.01 -13.04
N ILE A 34 8.60 -2.85 -12.63
CA ILE A 34 7.86 -1.85 -11.85
C ILE A 34 7.71 -0.54 -12.63
N GLU A 35 6.63 0.18 -12.37
CA GLU A 35 6.50 1.61 -12.61
C GLU A 35 6.15 2.31 -11.30
N ILE A 36 6.71 3.49 -11.09
CA ILE A 36 6.41 4.31 -9.92
C ILE A 36 5.59 5.50 -10.37
N ILE A 37 4.48 5.74 -9.70
CA ILE A 37 3.54 6.84 -9.94
C ILE A 37 3.41 7.64 -8.66
N VAL A 38 3.91 8.87 -8.64
CA VAL A 38 3.67 9.81 -7.55
C VAL A 38 2.50 10.68 -7.91
N VAL A 39 1.51 10.76 -7.03
CA VAL A 39 0.33 11.61 -7.18
C VAL A 39 0.45 12.78 -6.22
N ASP A 40 0.89 13.91 -6.72
CA ASP A 40 1.03 15.14 -5.94
C ASP A 40 -0.35 15.79 -5.74
N ASN A 41 -0.83 15.78 -4.52
CA ASN A 41 -2.11 16.34 -4.10
C ASN A 41 -2.04 17.87 -3.86
N ALA A 42 -1.49 18.60 -4.83
CA ALA A 42 -1.30 20.05 -4.79
C ALA A 42 -0.39 20.50 -3.64
N SER A 43 0.80 19.92 -3.55
CA SER A 43 1.85 20.37 -2.63
C SER A 43 2.26 21.81 -2.89
N THR A 44 2.64 22.51 -1.84
CA THR A 44 3.05 23.92 -1.88
C THR A 44 4.51 24.14 -1.48
N ASP A 45 5.24 23.06 -1.19
CA ASP A 45 6.62 23.06 -0.72
C ASP A 45 7.67 22.86 -1.85
N GLY A 46 7.23 22.81 -3.12
CA GLY A 46 8.09 22.56 -4.27
C GLY A 46 8.31 21.08 -4.59
N SER A 47 7.55 20.18 -3.96
CA SER A 47 7.65 18.72 -4.18
C SER A 47 7.53 18.34 -5.66
N SER A 48 6.59 18.91 -6.39
CA SER A 48 6.36 18.59 -7.82
C SER A 48 7.58 18.90 -8.70
N GLU A 49 8.21 20.05 -8.50
CA GLU A 49 9.42 20.49 -9.24
C GLU A 49 10.62 19.64 -8.83
N TRP A 50 10.71 19.33 -7.54
CA TRP A 50 11.78 18.49 -7.00
C TRP A 50 11.71 17.06 -7.58
N ILE A 51 10.52 16.43 -7.58
CA ILE A 51 10.32 15.10 -8.19
C ILE A 51 10.72 15.12 -9.67
N SER A 52 10.22 16.10 -10.42
CA SER A 52 10.49 16.19 -11.87
C SER A 52 11.98 16.34 -12.18
N SER A 53 12.76 16.99 -11.30
CA SER A 53 14.20 17.21 -11.51
C SER A 53 15.07 16.05 -11.03
N HIS A 54 14.71 15.37 -9.95
CA HIS A 54 15.52 14.31 -9.34
C HIS A 54 15.12 12.89 -9.78
N TYR A 55 13.88 12.73 -10.25
CA TYR A 55 13.29 11.44 -10.62
C TYR A 55 12.54 11.54 -11.96
N PRO A 56 13.23 11.85 -13.07
CA PRO A 56 12.57 12.08 -14.37
C PRO A 56 11.86 10.85 -14.93
N ASP A 57 12.22 9.65 -14.48
CA ASP A 57 11.61 8.38 -14.91
C ASP A 57 10.34 8.04 -14.13
N ILE A 58 10.05 8.76 -13.03
CA ILE A 58 8.83 8.57 -12.26
C ILE A 58 7.67 9.30 -12.94
N LYS A 59 6.54 8.62 -13.06
CA LYS A 59 5.31 9.24 -13.55
C LYS A 59 4.73 10.13 -12.46
N LEU A 60 4.76 11.46 -12.69
CA LEU A 60 4.19 12.44 -11.78
C LEU A 60 2.82 12.89 -12.27
N ILE A 61 1.80 12.75 -11.40
CA ILE A 61 0.46 13.30 -11.59
C ILE A 61 0.31 14.49 -10.66
N ARG A 62 -0.01 15.66 -11.22
CA ARG A 62 -0.20 16.90 -10.45
C ARG A 62 -1.68 17.19 -10.33
N ASN A 63 -2.21 17.08 -9.13
CA ASN A 63 -3.59 17.45 -8.84
C ASN A 63 -3.71 18.97 -8.63
N ASN A 64 -4.87 19.52 -8.93
CA ASN A 64 -5.17 20.93 -8.73
C ASN A 64 -5.65 21.27 -7.31
N LYS A 65 -5.91 20.25 -6.49
CA LYS A 65 -6.26 20.35 -5.06
C LYS A 65 -5.91 19.04 -4.34
N ASN A 66 -5.93 19.05 -3.03
CA ASN A 66 -5.81 17.83 -2.24
C ASN A 66 -7.12 17.03 -2.29
N TYR A 67 -7.07 15.85 -2.91
CA TYR A 67 -8.19 14.88 -2.99
C TYR A 67 -8.16 13.84 -1.87
N GLY A 68 -7.27 13.99 -0.90
CA GLY A 68 -7.06 12.99 0.15
C GLY A 68 -6.30 11.76 -0.36
N TYR A 69 -6.21 10.77 0.52
CA TYR A 69 -5.54 9.51 0.19
C TYR A 69 -6.32 8.72 -0.86
N ALA A 70 -7.64 8.50 -0.63
CA ALA A 70 -8.49 7.73 -1.52
C ALA A 70 -8.49 8.27 -2.95
N GLY A 71 -8.78 9.57 -3.12
CA GLY A 71 -8.80 10.20 -4.45
C GLY A 71 -7.43 10.28 -5.10
N GLY A 72 -6.35 10.47 -4.33
CA GLY A 72 -4.97 10.41 -4.83
C GLY A 72 -4.64 9.01 -5.38
N CYS A 73 -4.94 7.97 -4.61
CA CYS A 73 -4.74 6.57 -5.03
C CYS A 73 -5.55 6.21 -6.27
N ASN A 74 -6.83 6.61 -6.35
CA ASN A 74 -7.67 6.37 -7.53
C ASN A 74 -7.08 6.99 -8.80
N LYS A 75 -6.63 8.24 -8.73
CA LYS A 75 -5.97 8.92 -9.87
C LYS A 75 -4.68 8.23 -10.31
N GLY A 76 -3.90 7.72 -9.37
CA GLY A 76 -2.73 6.90 -9.64
C GLY A 76 -3.11 5.59 -10.34
N ALA A 77 -4.16 4.92 -9.88
CA ALA A 77 -4.67 3.68 -10.44
C ALA A 77 -5.20 3.86 -11.88
N GLU A 78 -5.92 4.94 -12.15
CA GLU A 78 -6.38 5.30 -13.51
C GLU A 78 -5.21 5.48 -14.49
N ALA A 79 -4.10 6.04 -14.01
CA ALA A 79 -2.92 6.29 -14.83
C ALA A 79 -1.96 5.09 -14.90
N SER A 80 -2.21 4.01 -14.18
CA SER A 80 -1.36 2.83 -14.08
C SER A 80 -1.53 1.87 -15.25
N SER A 81 -0.47 1.12 -15.54
CA SER A 81 -0.47 0.07 -16.56
C SER A 81 -0.12 -1.32 -16.02
N GLY A 82 0.13 -1.43 -14.70
CA GLY A 82 0.47 -2.68 -14.05
C GLY A 82 -0.71 -3.64 -13.91
N GLU A 83 -0.42 -4.92 -13.85
CA GLU A 83 -1.37 -5.98 -13.49
C GLU A 83 -1.71 -5.94 -12.00
N TYR A 84 -0.73 -5.52 -11.19
CA TYR A 84 -0.87 -5.27 -9.76
C TYR A 84 -0.69 -3.79 -9.46
N LEU A 85 -1.50 -3.27 -8.53
CA LEU A 85 -1.36 -1.95 -7.94
C LEU A 85 -0.81 -2.10 -6.53
N THR A 86 0.25 -1.37 -6.21
CA THR A 86 0.76 -1.26 -4.83
C THR A 86 0.52 0.15 -4.37
N PHE A 87 -0.45 0.34 -3.48
CA PHE A 87 -0.64 1.62 -2.79
C PHE A 87 0.35 1.70 -1.64
N LEU A 88 1.09 2.78 -1.57
CA LEU A 88 2.18 2.95 -0.63
C LEU A 88 2.19 4.36 -0.07
N ASN A 89 2.22 4.51 1.24
CA ASN A 89 2.42 5.81 1.86
C ASN A 89 3.80 6.38 1.52
N ASN A 90 3.88 7.70 1.41
CA ASN A 90 5.13 8.41 1.12
C ASN A 90 6.13 8.44 2.29
N ASP A 91 5.73 7.99 3.49
CA ASP A 91 6.52 7.93 4.72
C ASP A 91 7.00 6.52 5.07
N THR A 92 7.18 5.67 4.07
CA THR A 92 7.58 4.27 4.24
C THR A 92 8.95 4.00 3.61
N ILE A 93 9.66 3.02 4.18
CA ILE A 93 10.91 2.46 3.62
C ILE A 93 10.72 0.95 3.49
N GLN A 94 11.07 0.40 2.33
CA GLN A 94 10.82 -0.98 1.99
C GLN A 94 12.13 -1.77 1.86
N ASN A 95 12.06 -3.07 2.19
CA ASN A 95 13.11 -4.01 1.82
C ASN A 95 13.18 -4.18 0.29
N GLU A 96 14.35 -4.55 -0.22
CA GLU A 96 14.61 -4.64 -1.66
C GLU A 96 13.71 -5.66 -2.38
N ASP A 97 13.24 -6.69 -1.68
CA ASP A 97 12.46 -7.83 -2.20
C ASP A 97 10.96 -7.80 -1.84
N PHE A 98 10.48 -6.70 -1.23
CA PHE A 98 9.09 -6.68 -0.72
C PHE A 98 8.04 -6.85 -1.83
N ILE A 99 8.25 -6.24 -3.00
CA ILE A 99 7.34 -6.38 -4.16
C ILE A 99 7.34 -7.82 -4.68
N GLU A 100 8.52 -8.45 -4.77
CA GLU A 100 8.65 -9.83 -5.25
C GLU A 100 7.81 -10.79 -4.41
N HIS A 101 7.91 -10.71 -3.09
CA HIS A 101 7.15 -11.58 -2.20
C HIS A 101 5.64 -11.40 -2.32
N LEU A 102 5.17 -10.17 -2.50
CA LEU A 102 3.74 -9.87 -2.67
C LEU A 102 3.23 -10.36 -4.04
N ALA A 103 3.95 -10.03 -5.11
CA ALA A 103 3.58 -10.38 -6.47
C ALA A 103 3.61 -11.90 -6.69
N ASP A 104 4.61 -12.60 -6.18
CA ASP A 104 4.72 -14.05 -6.27
C ASP A 104 3.56 -14.75 -5.56
N PHE A 105 3.19 -14.26 -4.38
CA PHE A 105 2.04 -14.81 -3.68
C PHE A 105 0.74 -14.63 -4.48
N LEU A 106 0.50 -13.46 -5.05
CA LEU A 106 -0.65 -13.24 -5.91
C LEU A 106 -0.61 -14.13 -7.16
N ASN A 107 0.54 -14.26 -7.81
CA ASN A 107 0.70 -15.12 -9.00
C ASN A 107 0.28 -16.58 -8.73
N LEU A 108 0.60 -17.10 -7.54
CA LEU A 108 0.31 -18.47 -7.14
C LEU A 108 -1.11 -18.69 -6.59
N ASN A 109 -1.82 -17.62 -6.25
CA ASN A 109 -3.11 -17.70 -5.56
C ASN A 109 -4.19 -16.85 -6.26
N PRO A 110 -4.80 -17.34 -7.36
CA PRO A 110 -5.76 -16.56 -8.16
C PRO A 110 -7.00 -16.07 -7.40
N GLN A 111 -7.38 -16.73 -6.31
CA GLN A 111 -8.52 -16.37 -5.45
C GLN A 111 -8.20 -15.23 -4.48
N VAL A 112 -6.95 -14.80 -4.40
CA VAL A 112 -6.52 -13.69 -3.55
C VAL A 112 -6.51 -12.43 -4.39
N SER A 113 -7.28 -11.41 -3.97
CA SER A 113 -7.33 -10.11 -4.62
C SER A 113 -6.26 -9.16 -4.09
N ALA A 114 -6.03 -9.17 -2.77
CA ALA A 114 -5.14 -8.22 -2.13
C ALA A 114 -4.22 -8.87 -1.08
N VAL A 115 -3.05 -8.28 -0.91
CA VAL A 115 -2.04 -8.71 0.06
C VAL A 115 -1.40 -7.52 0.75
N GLN A 116 -0.96 -7.73 1.99
CA GLN A 116 -0.25 -6.75 2.81
C GLN A 116 1.10 -7.30 3.26
N PRO A 117 2.19 -6.50 3.24
CA PRO A 117 3.45 -6.84 3.90
C PRO A 117 3.34 -6.76 5.42
N LYS A 118 4.38 -7.16 6.13
CA LYS A 118 4.59 -6.80 7.53
C LYS A 118 5.05 -5.34 7.58
N ILE A 119 4.40 -4.53 8.41
CA ILE A 119 4.73 -3.12 8.58
C ILE A 119 5.26 -2.91 10.00
N LEU A 120 6.51 -2.45 10.08
CA LEU A 120 7.19 -2.16 11.34
C LEU A 120 7.27 -0.65 11.57
N ASN A 121 7.38 -0.25 12.83
CA ASN A 121 7.61 1.15 13.17
C ASN A 121 8.99 1.59 12.69
N TYR A 122 9.08 2.71 12.01
CA TYR A 122 10.32 3.20 11.43
C TYR A 122 11.40 3.52 12.47
N TYR A 123 11.01 4.10 13.61
CA TYR A 123 11.93 4.52 14.67
C TYR A 123 12.22 3.39 15.65
N GLU A 124 11.26 2.49 15.91
CA GLU A 124 11.40 1.34 16.79
C GLU A 124 11.19 0.05 16.01
N ARG A 125 12.14 -0.32 15.16
CA ARG A 125 12.04 -1.43 14.18
C ARG A 125 11.76 -2.82 14.78
N ASN A 126 11.81 -2.95 16.09
CA ASN A 126 11.40 -4.14 16.81
C ASN A 126 9.92 -4.11 17.24
N LYS A 127 9.15 -3.11 16.82
CA LYS A 127 7.70 -3.00 17.05
C LYS A 127 6.94 -2.96 15.75
N PHE A 128 5.70 -3.44 15.78
CA PHE A 128 4.80 -3.29 14.65
C PHE A 128 4.38 -1.84 14.45
N ASP A 129 3.91 -1.51 13.25
CA ASP A 129 3.28 -0.23 13.02
C ASP A 129 1.90 -0.16 13.68
N TYR A 130 1.55 1.05 14.15
CA TYR A 130 0.29 1.30 14.84
C TYR A 130 -0.93 1.05 13.93
N ALA A 131 -0.84 1.36 12.65
CA ALA A 131 -1.93 1.33 11.69
C ALA A 131 -2.14 -0.03 11.02
N GLY A 132 -1.84 -1.14 11.69
CA GLY A 132 -2.13 -2.48 11.17
C GLY A 132 -0.90 -3.25 10.67
N GLY A 133 0.15 -3.32 11.50
CA GLY A 133 1.44 -3.92 11.18
C GLY A 133 1.42 -5.30 10.53
N CYS A 134 0.40 -6.14 10.84
CA CYS A 134 0.24 -7.48 10.25
C CYS A 134 -1.19 -7.72 9.74
N GLY A 135 -1.88 -6.68 9.24
CA GLY A 135 -3.27 -6.71 8.83
C GLY A 135 -4.24 -6.65 10.01
N GLY A 136 -5.51 -6.76 9.71
CA GLY A 136 -6.54 -6.66 10.71
C GLY A 136 -7.74 -7.57 10.50
N TRP A 137 -8.60 -7.54 11.50
CA TRP A 137 -9.86 -8.29 11.56
C TRP A 137 -11.01 -7.35 11.90
N LEU A 138 -12.23 -7.83 11.77
CA LEU A 138 -13.42 -7.22 12.35
C LEU A 138 -13.93 -8.10 13.47
N ASP A 139 -14.46 -7.49 14.52
CA ASP A 139 -15.23 -8.21 15.52
C ASP A 139 -16.67 -8.50 15.02
N ILE A 140 -17.46 -9.18 15.83
CA ILE A 140 -18.84 -9.55 15.47
C ILE A 140 -19.76 -8.33 15.28
N LEU A 141 -19.38 -7.18 15.77
CA LEU A 141 -20.11 -5.91 15.62
C LEU A 141 -19.57 -5.04 14.48
N GLY A 142 -18.53 -5.52 13.76
CA GLY A 142 -17.91 -4.80 12.63
C GLY A 142 -16.84 -3.79 13.05
N PHE A 143 -16.39 -3.78 14.32
CA PHE A 143 -15.30 -2.91 14.73
C PHE A 143 -13.95 -3.45 14.25
N PRO A 144 -13.12 -2.64 13.54
CA PRO A 144 -11.82 -3.07 13.10
C PRO A 144 -10.81 -3.10 14.25
N PHE A 145 -9.97 -4.15 14.26
CA PHE A 145 -8.81 -4.23 15.13
C PHE A 145 -7.59 -4.78 14.38
N ALA A 146 -6.42 -4.25 14.73
CA ALA A 146 -5.17 -4.58 14.07
C ALA A 146 -4.45 -5.74 14.78
N ARG A 147 -3.76 -6.58 14.00
CA ARG A 147 -2.77 -7.53 14.53
C ARG A 147 -1.46 -6.77 14.79
N GLY A 148 -0.83 -7.04 15.90
CA GLY A 148 0.36 -6.31 16.37
C GLY A 148 0.03 -5.12 17.26
N ARG A 149 -1.27 -4.94 17.61
CA ARG A 149 -1.71 -3.87 18.52
C ARG A 149 -2.92 -4.28 19.35
N LEU A 150 -2.88 -3.99 20.62
CA LEU A 150 -4.02 -4.11 21.53
C LEU A 150 -4.35 -2.73 22.12
N PHE A 151 -5.43 -2.11 21.66
CA PHE A 151 -5.81 -0.71 21.94
C PHE A 151 -4.66 0.27 21.61
N LEU A 152 -4.08 0.90 22.63
CA LEU A 152 -2.95 1.84 22.48
C LEU A 152 -1.58 1.16 22.60
N ASN A 153 -1.54 -0.12 22.97
CA ASN A 153 -0.29 -0.84 23.14
C ASN A 153 0.11 -1.54 21.84
N VAL A 154 1.20 -1.10 21.24
CA VAL A 154 1.81 -1.75 20.09
C VAL A 154 2.71 -2.88 20.58
N GLU A 155 2.57 -4.06 19.95
CA GLU A 155 3.37 -5.23 20.29
C GLU A 155 4.79 -5.11 19.71
N SER A 156 5.75 -5.73 20.41
CA SER A 156 7.07 -5.99 19.82
C SER A 156 6.99 -7.16 18.84
N ASP A 157 7.75 -7.08 17.75
CA ASP A 157 7.90 -8.20 16.83
C ASP A 157 8.86 -9.24 17.43
N ASN A 158 8.29 -10.31 17.93
CA ASN A 158 8.97 -11.50 18.43
C ASN A 158 8.73 -12.70 17.51
N SER A 159 8.54 -12.45 16.22
CA SER A 159 8.22 -13.45 15.18
C SER A 159 6.88 -14.18 15.41
N GLN A 160 5.96 -13.59 16.17
CA GLN A 160 4.66 -14.18 16.46
C GLN A 160 3.70 -14.17 15.28
N TYR A 161 3.98 -13.35 14.22
CA TYR A 161 3.13 -13.20 13.04
C TYR A 161 3.82 -13.59 11.72
N GLU A 162 4.78 -14.50 11.74
CA GLU A 162 5.54 -14.94 10.55
C GLU A 162 4.75 -15.87 9.61
N LYS A 163 3.58 -16.35 10.02
CA LYS A 163 2.76 -17.21 9.17
C LYS A 163 1.95 -16.40 8.17
N ILE A 164 2.10 -16.72 6.88
CA ILE A 164 1.20 -16.28 5.82
C ILE A 164 -0.22 -16.74 6.16
N ARG A 165 -1.18 -15.81 6.16
CA ARG A 165 -2.56 -16.13 6.53
C ARG A 165 -3.57 -15.15 5.95
N PRO A 166 -4.86 -15.56 5.80
CA PRO A 166 -5.92 -14.64 5.46
C PRO A 166 -6.12 -13.61 6.60
N ILE A 167 -6.48 -12.41 6.22
CA ILE A 167 -6.85 -11.29 7.09
C ILE A 167 -8.16 -10.67 6.57
N PHE A 168 -8.85 -9.89 7.41
CA PHE A 168 -10.04 -9.22 6.92
C PHE A 168 -9.70 -7.95 6.13
N TRP A 169 -8.80 -7.11 6.66
CA TRP A 169 -8.38 -5.88 5.99
C TRP A 169 -6.86 -5.73 6.00
N ALA A 170 -6.37 -5.14 4.92
CA ALA A 170 -4.98 -4.73 4.75
C ALA A 170 -4.86 -3.23 5.03
N SER A 171 -3.72 -2.80 5.61
CA SER A 171 -3.45 -1.39 5.89
C SER A 171 -3.22 -0.58 4.61
N GLY A 172 -3.79 0.62 4.54
CA GLY A 172 -3.51 1.58 3.47
C GLY A 172 -2.05 2.04 3.43
N THR A 173 -1.27 1.83 4.50
CA THR A 173 0.17 2.14 4.51
C THR A 173 0.94 1.40 3.42
N ALA A 174 0.61 0.10 3.19
CA ALA A 174 1.18 -0.70 2.10
C ALA A 174 0.20 -1.83 1.74
N LEU A 175 -0.42 -1.74 0.58
CA LEU A 175 -1.41 -2.69 0.07
C LEU A 175 -1.12 -2.99 -1.39
N MET A 176 -0.93 -4.28 -1.76
CA MET A 176 -0.91 -4.69 -3.16
C MET A 176 -2.21 -5.40 -3.52
N ILE A 177 -2.80 -5.03 -4.66
CA ILE A 177 -4.07 -5.57 -5.16
C ILE A 177 -4.00 -5.85 -6.66
N ARG A 178 -4.77 -6.83 -7.15
CA ARG A 178 -4.97 -7.01 -8.59
C ARG A 178 -5.72 -5.81 -9.16
N LYS A 179 -5.15 -5.20 -10.21
CA LYS A 179 -5.80 -4.06 -10.87
C LYS A 179 -7.20 -4.39 -11.34
N LYS A 180 -7.41 -5.57 -11.94
CA LYS A 180 -8.74 -6.01 -12.41
C LYS A 180 -9.79 -6.04 -11.28
N ASP A 181 -9.41 -6.46 -10.07
CA ASP A 181 -10.33 -6.54 -8.93
C ASP A 181 -10.58 -5.15 -8.36
N PHE A 182 -9.54 -4.30 -8.28
CA PHE A 182 -9.67 -2.90 -7.88
C PHE A 182 -10.64 -2.14 -8.80
N ASP A 183 -10.47 -2.27 -10.12
CA ASP A 183 -11.31 -1.63 -11.12
C ASP A 183 -12.77 -2.15 -11.06
N LEU A 184 -12.95 -3.48 -10.90
CA LEU A 184 -14.26 -4.12 -10.79
C LEU A 184 -15.04 -3.64 -9.56
N LEU A 185 -14.34 -3.41 -8.44
CA LEU A 185 -14.94 -2.98 -7.17
C LEU A 185 -15.15 -1.46 -7.10
N GLY A 186 -14.73 -0.71 -8.12
CA GLY A 186 -14.92 0.73 -8.22
C GLY A 186 -13.83 1.54 -7.49
N GLY A 187 -12.72 0.90 -7.10
CA GLY A 187 -11.63 1.57 -6.41
C GLY A 187 -11.92 1.91 -4.95
N PHE A 188 -11.14 2.85 -4.41
CA PHE A 188 -11.44 3.44 -3.11
C PHE A 188 -12.64 4.40 -3.23
N ASP A 189 -13.48 4.45 -2.20
CA ASP A 189 -14.58 5.42 -2.16
C ASP A 189 -14.01 6.80 -1.77
N ASP A 190 -14.11 7.77 -2.69
CA ASP A 190 -13.61 9.13 -2.50
C ASP A 190 -14.26 9.87 -1.31
N ALA A 191 -15.43 9.39 -0.83
CA ALA A 191 -16.11 9.98 0.32
C ALA A 191 -15.31 9.83 1.62
N PHE A 192 -14.41 8.85 1.70
CA PHE A 192 -13.56 8.67 2.87
C PHE A 192 -12.45 9.73 3.01
N PHE A 193 -12.05 10.40 1.97
CA PHE A 193 -10.91 11.31 1.93
C PHE A 193 -9.59 10.66 2.41
N ALA A 194 -9.53 10.22 3.67
CA ALA A 194 -8.46 9.43 4.28
C ALA A 194 -9.02 8.64 5.47
N HIS A 195 -8.45 7.46 5.71
CA HIS A 195 -8.81 6.47 6.72
C HIS A 195 -10.14 5.74 6.45
N GLN A 196 -10.13 4.43 6.63
CA GLN A 196 -11.22 3.46 6.43
C GLN A 196 -11.50 3.08 4.94
N GLU A 197 -10.98 3.80 3.96
CA GLU A 197 -11.13 3.46 2.54
C GLU A 197 -10.57 2.06 2.20
N GLU A 198 -9.48 1.68 2.86
CA GLU A 198 -8.86 0.36 2.70
C GLU A 198 -9.71 -0.74 3.35
N ILE A 199 -10.38 -0.45 4.45
CA ILE A 199 -11.27 -1.40 5.12
C ILE A 199 -12.54 -1.60 4.29
N ASP A 200 -13.11 -0.53 3.74
CA ASP A 200 -14.26 -0.60 2.82
C ASP A 200 -13.90 -1.42 1.57
N LEU A 201 -12.75 -1.16 0.95
CA LEU A 201 -12.28 -1.93 -0.20
C LEU A 201 -12.11 -3.43 0.14
N CYS A 202 -11.49 -3.73 1.28
CA CYS A 202 -11.32 -5.12 1.73
C CYS A 202 -12.67 -5.80 2.00
N TRP A 203 -13.64 -5.07 2.55
CA TRP A 203 -15.00 -5.57 2.72
C TRP A 203 -15.64 -5.91 1.38
N LYS A 204 -15.53 -5.04 0.37
CA LYS A 204 -16.01 -5.28 -0.99
C LYS A 204 -15.33 -6.51 -1.61
N ILE A 205 -14.03 -6.72 -1.38
CA ILE A 205 -13.29 -7.93 -1.81
C ILE A 205 -13.94 -9.19 -1.25
N HIS A 206 -14.24 -9.21 0.07
CA HIS A 206 -14.89 -10.38 0.70
C HIS A 206 -16.31 -10.59 0.18
N LEU A 207 -17.09 -9.54 -0.03
CA LEU A 207 -18.44 -9.66 -0.62
C LEU A 207 -18.40 -10.20 -2.04
N ALA A 208 -17.35 -9.95 -2.80
CA ALA A 208 -17.11 -10.52 -4.12
C ALA A 208 -16.62 -11.99 -4.09
N GLY A 209 -16.46 -12.58 -2.89
CA GLY A 209 -16.01 -13.96 -2.71
C GLY A 209 -14.48 -14.16 -2.79
N ASN A 210 -13.72 -13.08 -2.82
CA ASN A 210 -12.26 -13.09 -2.87
C ASN A 210 -11.65 -12.92 -1.48
N GLN A 211 -10.31 -12.98 -1.42
CA GLN A 211 -9.57 -13.03 -0.16
C GLN A 211 -8.53 -11.91 -0.07
N VAL A 212 -8.20 -11.52 1.17
CA VAL A 212 -7.10 -10.62 1.54
C VAL A 212 -6.13 -11.36 2.45
N TRP A 213 -4.82 -11.24 2.21
CA TRP A 213 -3.80 -12.01 2.95
C TRP A 213 -2.66 -11.14 3.46
N SER A 214 -2.06 -11.54 4.58
CA SER A 214 -0.82 -10.97 5.12
C SER A 214 0.35 -11.86 4.71
N ILE A 215 1.41 -11.21 4.19
CA ILE A 215 2.65 -11.83 3.70
C ILE A 215 3.82 -11.29 4.53
N PRO A 216 4.09 -11.87 5.70
CA PRO A 216 5.07 -11.30 6.64
C PRO A 216 6.52 -11.31 6.17
N LYS A 217 6.85 -12.06 5.12
CA LYS A 217 8.18 -12.07 4.52
C LYS A 217 8.48 -10.79 3.74
N ALA A 218 7.45 -10.14 3.20
CA ALA A 218 7.54 -8.78 2.67
C ALA A 218 7.56 -7.78 3.83
N VAL A 219 8.54 -6.87 3.87
CA VAL A 219 8.69 -5.86 4.92
C VAL A 219 8.97 -4.50 4.31
#